data_a4b3e8de17886cbe6012c7c89e390dd5
#
_entry.id   a4b3e8de17886cbe6012c7c89e390dd5
#
_cell.length_a   1.000
_cell.length_b   1.000
_cell.length_c   1.000
_cell.angle_alpha   90.00
_cell.angle_beta   90.00
_cell.angle_gamma   90.00
#
_symmetry.space_group_name_H-M   'P 1'
#
loop_
_entity.id
_entity.type
_entity.pdbx_description
1 polymer ?
#
loop_
_entity_poly.entity_id
_entity_poly.type
_entity_poly.pdbx_seq_one_letter_code
_entity_poly.pdbx_strand_id
1 'polypeptide(L)'
;MKKILLASGTALMLSLGAAQAQDKILTISVYAFAQDEFKELVYTPFEQKCGCKLVVETGNSVERLAKMEANKTNPVIDLAIVSMADALSAARKDLIQKIDTAKVPNIEKLYDIAKDPNGDGMSVGVNLYATSIVYRTDKMKIDSWGDLLKDGIVDHIAFPNVTTNQGPPALYMLGKAMDKDTPDLAAPIEAVGAKKDDIVTFYVKSSQLVQLMQQEEIWAAPIGRFSWAPFTKLDLPLAWATPKEGQTGGMNVLVVPKGTKNEDLALQFMDFWLSTDVQKALADKLVDSPTNKEVKVSEEVANNITYGEETVKSLQLIPSAVSLDNRDKWLSEWNAKVGQ
;
A
#
# COMPACT_ATOMS: atom_id res chain seq x y z
N MET A 1 34.72 88.29 0.72
CA MET A 1 33.94 87.38 1.58
C MET A 1 32.99 86.63 0.64
N LYS A 2 33.35 85.39 0.25
CA LYS A 2 32.52 84.53 -0.62
C LYS A 2 31.89 83.45 0.25
N LYS A 3 30.57 83.42 0.35
CA LYS A 3 29.79 82.39 1.06
C LYS A 3 29.65 81.16 0.12
N ILE A 4 30.11 80.01 0.56
CA ILE A 4 29.93 78.77 -0.10
C ILE A 4 28.66 78.12 0.53
N LEU A 5 27.62 77.86 -0.28
CA LEU A 5 26.46 77.07 0.09
C LEU A 5 26.78 75.59 -0.15
N LEU A 6 26.79 74.77 0.88
CA LEU A 6 26.76 73.33 0.79
C LEU A 6 25.34 72.87 0.58
N ALA A 7 25.04 72.22 -0.54
CA ALA A 7 23.79 71.54 -0.75
C ALA A 7 23.96 70.06 -0.33
N SER A 8 23.29 69.67 0.76
CA SER A 8 23.22 68.28 1.22
C SER A 8 22.18 67.53 0.42
N GLY A 9 22.65 66.68 -0.48
CA GLY A 9 21.79 65.74 -1.21
C GLY A 9 21.54 64.51 -0.36
N THR A 10 20.30 64.34 0.10
CA THR A 10 19.85 63.11 0.83
C THR A 10 19.54 62.01 -0.23
N ALA A 11 20.45 61.05 -0.39
CA ALA A 11 20.20 59.85 -1.21
C ALA A 11 19.29 58.91 -0.44
N LEU A 12 18.04 58.78 -0.91
CA LEU A 12 17.05 57.80 -0.41
C LEU A 12 17.41 56.43 -1.01
N MET A 13 18.10 55.57 -0.24
CA MET A 13 18.30 54.17 -0.60
C MET A 13 17.00 53.42 -0.44
N LEU A 14 16.32 53.13 -1.54
CA LEU A 14 15.28 52.13 -1.62
C LEU A 14 15.92 50.74 -1.45
N SER A 15 15.90 50.19 -0.23
CA SER A 15 16.18 48.79 0.01
C SER A 15 15.04 47.97 -0.56
N LEU A 16 15.20 47.43 -1.75
CA LEU A 16 14.39 46.32 -2.23
C LEU A 16 14.71 45.13 -1.31
N GLY A 17 13.88 44.94 -0.31
CA GLY A 17 13.84 43.71 0.45
C GLY A 17 13.43 42.57 -0.50
N ALA A 18 14.41 41.81 -0.97
CA ALA A 18 14.13 40.52 -1.55
C ALA A 18 13.46 39.68 -0.42
N ALA A 19 12.14 39.59 -0.47
CA ALA A 19 11.46 38.58 0.32
C ALA A 19 12.05 37.22 -0.13
N GLN A 20 12.94 36.65 0.70
CA GLN A 20 13.31 35.27 0.53
C GLN A 20 12.04 34.46 0.66
N ALA A 21 11.54 33.98 -0.48
CA ALA A 21 10.49 32.99 -0.46
C ALA A 21 11.04 31.79 0.33
N GLN A 22 10.56 31.60 1.54
CA GLN A 22 10.90 30.43 2.34
C GLN A 22 10.52 29.21 1.51
N ASP A 23 11.51 28.34 1.21
CA ASP A 23 11.27 27.13 0.43
C ASP A 23 10.08 26.41 1.05
N LYS A 24 9.02 26.22 0.28
CA LYS A 24 7.87 25.42 0.72
C LYS A 24 8.36 23.97 0.87
N ILE A 25 8.27 23.41 2.05
CA ILE A 25 8.69 22.03 2.34
C ILE A 25 7.45 21.20 2.66
N LEU A 26 7.34 20.03 2.04
CA LEU A 26 6.33 19.03 2.35
C LEU A 26 7.03 17.76 2.84
N THR A 27 6.74 17.34 4.06
CA THR A 27 7.25 16.08 4.61
C THR A 27 6.25 14.96 4.36
N ILE A 28 6.67 13.95 3.60
CA ILE A 28 5.86 12.77 3.30
C ILE A 28 6.46 11.52 3.93
N SER A 29 5.62 10.61 4.39
CA SER A 29 6.03 9.35 4.99
C SER A 29 5.42 8.18 4.20
N VAL A 30 6.29 7.38 3.58
CA VAL A 30 5.93 6.36 2.58
C VAL A 30 6.63 5.03 2.85
N TYR A 31 6.31 3.99 2.09
CA TYR A 31 7.00 2.70 2.15
C TYR A 31 8.41 2.76 1.52
N ALA A 32 9.29 1.83 1.89
CA ALA A 32 10.71 1.89 1.54
C ALA A 32 11.07 1.30 0.16
N PHE A 33 10.15 0.57 -0.50
CA PHE A 33 10.44 -0.02 -1.80
C PHE A 33 10.28 0.99 -2.95
N ALA A 34 10.87 0.70 -4.12
CA ALA A 34 10.75 1.46 -5.37
C ALA A 34 11.02 2.98 -5.24
N GLN A 35 11.93 3.37 -4.34
CA GLN A 35 12.17 4.80 -4.08
C GLN A 35 12.80 5.53 -5.26
N ASP A 36 13.57 4.85 -6.11
CA ASP A 36 14.14 5.44 -7.32
C ASP A 36 13.06 5.75 -8.35
N GLU A 37 12.11 4.82 -8.56
CA GLU A 37 10.97 5.01 -9.44
C GLU A 37 10.02 6.08 -8.91
N PHE A 38 9.73 6.10 -7.60
CA PHE A 38 8.93 7.18 -7.01
C PHE A 38 9.62 8.54 -7.13
N LYS A 39 10.94 8.59 -6.96
CA LYS A 39 11.67 9.84 -7.15
C LYS A 39 11.57 10.33 -8.60
N GLU A 40 11.75 9.43 -9.57
CA GLU A 40 11.67 9.76 -11.00
C GLU A 40 10.25 10.17 -11.41
N LEU A 41 9.24 9.40 -11.01
CA LEU A 41 7.89 9.47 -11.57
C LEU A 41 6.92 10.33 -10.73
N VAL A 42 7.22 10.55 -9.46
CA VAL A 42 6.32 11.25 -8.53
C VAL A 42 6.99 12.45 -7.88
N TYR A 43 8.11 12.25 -7.17
CA TYR A 43 8.66 13.29 -6.29
C TYR A 43 9.26 14.46 -7.10
N THR A 44 10.19 14.17 -8.00
CA THR A 44 10.83 15.22 -8.82
C THR A 44 9.83 15.98 -9.71
N PRO A 45 8.89 15.31 -10.40
CA PRO A 45 7.86 16.03 -11.16
C PRO A 45 6.94 16.90 -10.28
N PHE A 46 6.60 16.45 -9.07
CA PHE A 46 5.82 17.28 -8.16
C PHE A 46 6.59 18.49 -7.66
N GLU A 47 7.86 18.31 -7.23
CA GLU A 47 8.72 19.43 -6.80
C GLU A 47 8.82 20.53 -7.88
N GLN A 48 8.96 20.12 -9.14
CA GLN A 48 8.96 21.05 -10.28
C GLN A 48 7.61 21.77 -10.45
N LYS A 49 6.50 21.05 -10.26
CA LYS A 49 5.15 21.60 -10.40
C LYS A 49 4.79 22.58 -9.28
N CYS A 50 5.13 22.27 -8.03
CA CYS A 50 4.77 23.09 -6.87
C CYS A 50 5.77 24.21 -6.57
N GLY A 51 6.99 24.16 -7.10
CA GLY A 51 8.10 25.00 -6.66
C GLY A 51 8.42 24.79 -5.19
N CYS A 52 8.35 23.55 -4.71
CA CYS A 52 8.56 23.16 -3.32
C CYS A 52 9.63 22.06 -3.22
N LYS A 53 9.96 21.66 -1.98
CA LYS A 53 10.83 20.50 -1.72
C LYS A 53 10.09 19.44 -0.95
N LEU A 54 10.32 18.17 -1.30
CA LEU A 54 9.86 17.02 -0.56
C LEU A 54 10.94 16.55 0.41
N VAL A 55 10.55 16.30 1.65
CA VAL A 55 11.30 15.51 2.61
C VAL A 55 10.61 14.14 2.68
N VAL A 56 11.29 13.11 2.19
CA VAL A 56 10.73 11.76 2.11
C VAL A 56 11.27 10.93 3.25
N GLU A 57 10.37 10.43 4.09
CA GLU A 57 10.67 9.50 5.15
C GLU A 57 10.11 8.12 4.79
N THR A 58 10.86 7.07 5.07
CA THR A 58 10.47 5.71 4.76
C THR A 58 10.34 4.84 6.01
N GLY A 59 9.44 3.87 5.97
CA GLY A 59 9.21 2.91 7.06
C GLY A 59 8.10 1.94 6.68
N ASN A 60 7.76 1.01 7.57
CA ASN A 60 6.53 0.22 7.43
C ASN A 60 5.32 1.01 7.94
N SER A 61 4.10 0.53 7.68
CA SER A 61 2.86 1.25 8.01
C SER A 61 2.71 1.50 9.52
N VAL A 62 3.08 0.54 10.35
CA VAL A 62 3.00 0.63 11.82
C VAL A 62 3.99 1.68 12.36
N GLU A 63 5.21 1.71 11.81
CA GLU A 63 6.23 2.71 12.19
C GLU A 63 5.77 4.13 11.82
N ARG A 64 5.18 4.31 10.64
CA ARG A 64 4.61 5.61 10.23
C ARG A 64 3.47 6.06 11.15
N LEU A 65 2.56 5.13 11.50
CA LEU A 65 1.48 5.39 12.46
C LEU A 65 2.04 5.79 13.83
N ALA A 66 3.02 5.04 14.35
CA ALA A 66 3.66 5.34 15.64
C ALA A 66 4.34 6.72 15.64
N LYS A 67 4.97 7.12 14.53
CA LYS A 67 5.58 8.44 14.39
C LYS A 67 4.53 9.56 14.37
N MET A 68 3.40 9.38 13.69
CA MET A 68 2.28 10.33 13.74
C MET A 68 1.73 10.47 15.18
N GLU A 69 1.57 9.34 15.89
CA GLU A 69 1.10 9.32 17.27
C GLU A 69 2.06 10.04 18.22
N ALA A 70 3.35 9.80 18.12
CA ALA A 70 4.38 10.44 18.92
C ALA A 70 4.45 11.97 18.71
N ASN A 71 4.02 12.47 17.55
CA ASN A 71 4.06 13.88 17.17
C ASN A 71 2.65 14.50 17.04
N LYS A 72 1.64 13.90 17.66
CA LYS A 72 0.23 14.32 17.54
C LYS A 72 0.00 15.81 17.77
N THR A 73 0.68 16.42 18.75
CA THR A 73 0.50 17.83 19.11
C THR A 73 1.28 18.80 18.22
N ASN A 74 2.28 18.33 17.50
CA ASN A 74 3.06 19.12 16.55
C ASN A 74 3.50 18.21 15.40
N PRO A 75 2.63 17.96 14.42
CA PRO A 75 2.90 17.04 13.32
C PRO A 75 4.19 17.40 12.57
N VAL A 76 5.04 16.40 12.36
CA VAL A 76 6.28 16.50 11.59
C VAL A 76 6.16 15.84 10.21
N ILE A 77 5.03 15.18 9.97
CA ILE A 77 4.64 14.58 8.70
C ILE A 77 3.41 15.34 8.21
N ASP A 78 3.38 15.69 6.94
CA ASP A 78 2.27 16.43 6.31
C ASP A 78 1.32 15.51 5.55
N LEU A 79 1.85 14.39 5.04
CA LEU A 79 1.09 13.37 4.35
C LEU A 79 1.75 12.01 4.58
N ALA A 80 0.94 10.98 4.81
CA ALA A 80 1.45 9.61 4.92
C ALA A 80 0.68 8.64 4.05
N ILE A 81 1.38 7.57 3.61
CA ILE A 81 0.76 6.37 3.04
C ILE A 81 0.77 5.31 4.13
N VAL A 82 -0.39 4.74 4.43
CA VAL A 82 -0.56 3.66 5.42
C VAL A 82 -1.50 2.58 4.87
N SER A 83 -1.58 1.43 5.54
CA SER A 83 -2.61 0.44 5.22
C SER A 83 -4.00 0.95 5.58
N MET A 84 -5.06 0.41 4.95
CA MET A 84 -6.45 0.76 5.29
C MET A 84 -6.74 0.59 6.80
N ALA A 85 -6.26 -0.51 7.40
CA ALA A 85 -6.48 -0.77 8.83
C ALA A 85 -5.74 0.23 9.73
N ASP A 86 -4.50 0.59 9.37
CA ASP A 86 -3.74 1.59 10.12
C ASP A 86 -4.33 3.01 9.95
N ALA A 87 -4.92 3.33 8.78
CA ALA A 87 -5.68 4.57 8.61
C ALA A 87 -6.90 4.63 9.53
N LEU A 88 -7.65 3.53 9.65
CA LEU A 88 -8.76 3.45 10.61
C LEU A 88 -8.27 3.59 12.06
N SER A 89 -7.13 2.97 12.40
CA SER A 89 -6.49 3.15 13.71
C SER A 89 -6.11 4.62 13.96
N ALA A 90 -5.52 5.28 12.95
CA ALA A 90 -5.18 6.70 13.02
C ALA A 90 -6.43 7.59 13.23
N ALA A 91 -7.52 7.28 12.51
CA ALA A 91 -8.80 7.99 12.67
C ALA A 91 -9.37 7.81 14.08
N ARG A 92 -9.42 6.58 14.62
CA ARG A 92 -9.89 6.28 15.99
C ARG A 92 -9.05 6.97 17.07
N LYS A 93 -7.77 7.22 16.81
CA LYS A 93 -6.84 7.93 17.72
C LYS A 93 -6.84 9.45 17.52
N ASP A 94 -7.66 9.96 16.61
CA ASP A 94 -7.72 11.39 16.25
C ASP A 94 -6.35 11.93 15.79
N LEU A 95 -5.64 11.16 14.94
CA LEU A 95 -4.32 11.51 14.40
C LEU A 95 -4.38 12.09 12.99
N ILE A 96 -5.47 11.87 12.28
CA ILE A 96 -5.68 12.31 10.89
C ILE A 96 -6.95 13.13 10.78
N GLN A 97 -7.09 13.87 9.71
CA GLN A 97 -8.22 14.75 9.47
C GLN A 97 -8.97 14.37 8.19
N LYS A 98 -10.18 14.86 8.03
CA LYS A 98 -10.97 14.70 6.81
C LYS A 98 -10.26 15.34 5.62
N ILE A 99 -10.39 14.70 4.48
CA ILE A 99 -9.86 15.18 3.22
C ILE A 99 -10.88 16.13 2.57
N ASP A 100 -10.45 17.34 2.25
CA ASP A 100 -11.24 18.26 1.43
C ASP A 100 -11.19 17.79 -0.04
N THR A 101 -12.19 17.00 -0.45
CA THR A 101 -12.27 16.42 -1.78
C THR A 101 -12.37 17.45 -2.90
N ALA A 102 -12.83 18.69 -2.60
CA ALA A 102 -12.84 19.77 -3.58
C ALA A 102 -11.42 20.20 -4.01
N LYS A 103 -10.41 19.95 -3.16
CA LYS A 103 -9.00 20.21 -3.46
C LYS A 103 -8.28 19.01 -4.07
N VAL A 104 -8.94 17.86 -4.19
CA VAL A 104 -8.39 16.60 -4.73
C VAL A 104 -9.33 16.04 -5.81
N PRO A 105 -9.54 16.74 -6.93
CA PRO A 105 -10.52 16.36 -7.96
C PRO A 105 -10.26 14.99 -8.59
N ASN A 106 -9.02 14.48 -8.58
CA ASN A 106 -8.71 13.14 -9.08
C ASN A 106 -9.35 12.01 -8.26
N ILE A 107 -9.88 12.26 -7.05
CA ILE A 107 -10.66 11.27 -6.28
C ILE A 107 -11.87 10.76 -7.09
N GLU A 108 -12.52 11.62 -7.88
CA GLU A 108 -13.66 11.22 -8.70
C GLU A 108 -13.32 10.20 -9.80
N LYS A 109 -12.07 10.11 -10.18
CA LYS A 109 -11.57 9.16 -11.19
C LYS A 109 -11.20 7.80 -10.62
N LEU A 110 -11.24 7.63 -9.31
CA LEU A 110 -10.86 6.38 -8.66
C LEU A 110 -11.98 5.32 -8.77
N TYR A 111 -11.61 4.06 -8.60
CA TYR A 111 -12.58 3.01 -8.29
C TYR A 111 -13.33 3.37 -7.00
N ASP A 112 -14.61 3.04 -6.92
CA ASP A 112 -15.43 3.47 -5.79
C ASP A 112 -14.89 3.00 -4.43
N ILE A 113 -14.32 1.80 -4.36
CA ILE A 113 -13.65 1.27 -3.16
C ILE A 113 -12.45 2.11 -2.70
N ALA A 114 -11.83 2.88 -3.59
CA ALA A 114 -10.66 3.69 -3.29
C ALA A 114 -10.98 5.15 -2.95
N LYS A 115 -12.20 5.62 -3.21
CA LYS A 115 -12.60 7.02 -2.92
C LYS A 115 -12.67 7.31 -1.43
N ASP A 116 -13.20 6.37 -0.67
CA ASP A 116 -13.32 6.44 0.81
C ASP A 116 -13.31 5.03 1.39
N PRO A 117 -12.11 4.41 1.48
CA PRO A 117 -11.97 2.99 1.81
C PRO A 117 -12.53 2.58 3.17
N ASN A 118 -12.55 3.49 4.14
CA ASN A 118 -13.06 3.26 5.50
C ASN A 118 -14.44 3.88 5.76
N GLY A 119 -14.99 4.66 4.83
CA GLY A 119 -16.29 5.33 4.99
C GLY A 119 -16.29 6.49 5.98
N ASP A 120 -15.11 7.05 6.31
CA ASP A 120 -14.96 8.13 7.29
C ASP A 120 -14.51 9.47 6.68
N GLY A 121 -14.19 9.47 5.39
CA GLY A 121 -13.70 10.64 4.67
C GLY A 121 -12.28 11.06 5.05
N MET A 122 -11.50 10.20 5.73
CA MET A 122 -10.17 10.53 6.26
C MET A 122 -9.03 9.87 5.47
N SER A 123 -9.34 9.02 4.50
CA SER A 123 -8.33 8.32 3.69
C SER A 123 -8.78 8.13 2.25
N VAL A 124 -7.82 8.08 1.32
CA VAL A 124 -8.05 7.84 -0.11
C VAL A 124 -7.07 6.78 -0.61
N GLY A 125 -7.56 5.80 -1.37
CA GLY A 125 -6.75 4.73 -1.93
C GLY A 125 -5.75 5.22 -2.97
N VAL A 126 -4.47 4.92 -2.78
CA VAL A 126 -3.40 5.30 -3.70
C VAL A 126 -2.95 4.16 -4.59
N ASN A 127 -2.92 2.95 -4.07
CA ASN A 127 -2.71 1.73 -4.82
C ASN A 127 -3.50 0.58 -4.22
N LEU A 128 -3.75 -0.44 -5.00
CA LEU A 128 -4.41 -1.66 -4.55
C LEU A 128 -3.65 -2.89 -5.05
N TYR A 129 -3.86 -4.02 -4.40
CA TYR A 129 -3.26 -5.27 -4.84
C TYR A 129 -4.18 -6.46 -4.56
N ALA A 130 -4.28 -7.35 -5.53
CA ALA A 130 -4.86 -8.66 -5.33
C ALA A 130 -3.86 -9.56 -4.59
N THR A 131 -4.37 -10.50 -3.83
CA THR A 131 -3.65 -11.63 -3.26
C THR A 131 -4.31 -12.91 -3.73
N SER A 132 -3.51 -13.81 -4.29
CA SER A 132 -3.92 -15.15 -4.70
C SER A 132 -2.73 -16.10 -4.60
N ILE A 133 -2.79 -17.23 -5.29
CA ILE A 133 -1.80 -18.29 -5.17
C ILE A 133 -0.97 -18.33 -6.47
N VAL A 134 0.36 -18.17 -6.35
CA VAL A 134 1.29 -18.57 -7.41
C VAL A 134 1.51 -20.06 -7.31
N TYR A 135 1.51 -20.79 -8.45
CA TYR A 135 1.74 -22.25 -8.43
C TYR A 135 2.37 -22.77 -9.70
N ARG A 136 3.01 -23.95 -9.60
CA ARG A 136 3.59 -24.74 -10.68
C ARG A 136 2.49 -25.53 -11.39
N THR A 137 2.23 -25.22 -12.66
CA THR A 137 1.15 -25.88 -13.44
C THR A 137 1.50 -27.31 -13.88
N ASP A 138 2.77 -27.66 -13.88
CA ASP A 138 3.26 -29.00 -14.16
C ASP A 138 3.27 -29.93 -12.94
N LYS A 139 3.08 -29.38 -11.74
CA LYS A 139 3.08 -30.15 -10.48
C LYS A 139 1.68 -30.29 -9.89
N MET A 140 0.84 -29.28 -10.03
CA MET A 140 -0.48 -29.25 -9.42
C MET A 140 -1.47 -28.38 -10.18
N LYS A 141 -2.74 -28.49 -9.81
CA LYS A 141 -3.81 -27.59 -10.21
C LYS A 141 -4.42 -26.98 -8.96
N ILE A 142 -4.61 -25.67 -8.96
CA ILE A 142 -5.22 -24.91 -7.88
C ILE A 142 -6.54 -24.32 -8.37
N ASP A 143 -7.65 -24.86 -7.91
CA ASP A 143 -9.01 -24.40 -8.22
C ASP A 143 -9.71 -23.79 -6.99
N SER A 144 -9.13 -23.96 -5.79
CA SER A 144 -9.65 -23.51 -4.50
C SER A 144 -8.52 -23.15 -3.54
N TRP A 145 -8.76 -22.23 -2.64
CA TRP A 145 -7.83 -21.96 -1.52
C TRP A 145 -7.65 -23.19 -0.62
N GLY A 146 -8.68 -24.01 -0.51
CA GLY A 146 -8.61 -25.26 0.25
C GLY A 146 -7.66 -26.30 -0.33
N ASP A 147 -7.27 -26.18 -1.60
CA ASP A 147 -6.31 -27.09 -2.23
C ASP A 147 -4.94 -27.02 -1.57
N LEU A 148 -4.57 -25.89 -0.99
CA LEU A 148 -3.29 -25.70 -0.30
C LEU A 148 -3.08 -26.68 0.87
N LEU A 149 -4.15 -27.17 1.51
CA LEU A 149 -4.04 -28.08 2.65
C LEU A 149 -4.32 -29.55 2.29
N LYS A 150 -4.45 -29.88 1.01
CA LYS A 150 -4.63 -31.25 0.55
C LYS A 150 -3.32 -32.05 0.66
N ASP A 151 -3.44 -33.32 0.97
CA ASP A 151 -2.31 -34.25 0.96
C ASP A 151 -1.67 -34.30 -0.45
N GLY A 152 -0.33 -34.30 -0.50
CA GLY A 152 0.45 -34.21 -1.74
C GLY A 152 0.54 -32.80 -2.36
N ILE A 153 -0.02 -31.78 -1.69
CA ILE A 153 0.14 -30.36 -2.02
C ILE A 153 0.74 -29.62 -0.82
N VAL A 154 0.24 -29.88 0.39
CA VAL A 154 0.62 -29.19 1.61
C VAL A 154 2.12 -29.29 1.93
N ASP A 155 2.76 -30.38 1.56
CA ASP A 155 4.20 -30.66 1.72
C ASP A 155 5.09 -29.93 0.69
N HIS A 156 4.47 -29.17 -0.22
CA HIS A 156 5.13 -28.37 -1.24
C HIS A 156 4.67 -26.91 -1.26
N ILE A 157 4.15 -26.38 -0.16
CA ILE A 157 3.74 -24.98 -0.11
C ILE A 157 4.56 -24.16 0.89
N ALA A 158 4.65 -22.85 0.62
CA ALA A 158 4.90 -21.84 1.62
C ALA A 158 3.59 -21.13 1.97
N PHE A 159 3.35 -20.87 3.24
CA PHE A 159 2.17 -20.14 3.67
C PHE A 159 2.57 -18.81 4.34
N PRO A 160 1.84 -17.70 4.16
CA PRO A 160 2.20 -16.43 4.78
C PRO A 160 1.98 -16.47 6.30
N ASN A 161 2.98 -15.99 7.06
CA ASN A 161 2.81 -15.80 8.50
C ASN A 161 1.71 -14.77 8.78
N VAL A 162 0.95 -14.96 9.86
CA VAL A 162 -0.17 -14.08 10.23
C VAL A 162 0.23 -12.62 10.45
N THR A 163 1.50 -12.37 10.75
CA THR A 163 2.05 -11.02 10.93
C THR A 163 2.26 -10.25 9.62
N THR A 164 2.18 -10.93 8.48
CA THR A 164 2.32 -10.31 7.15
C THR A 164 1.01 -9.72 6.64
N ASN A 165 1.10 -8.83 5.65
CA ASN A 165 -0.08 -8.30 4.97
C ASN A 165 -0.86 -9.36 4.17
N GLN A 166 -0.28 -10.51 3.88
CA GLN A 166 -0.90 -11.64 3.18
C GLN A 166 -1.47 -12.70 4.12
N GLY A 167 -0.98 -12.80 5.37
CA GLY A 167 -1.40 -13.84 6.32
C GLY A 167 -2.89 -13.84 6.61
N PRO A 168 -3.44 -12.80 7.24
CA PRO A 168 -4.87 -12.73 7.51
C PRO A 168 -5.74 -12.85 6.24
N PRO A 169 -5.45 -12.19 5.11
CA PRO A 169 -6.20 -12.37 3.88
C PRO A 169 -6.17 -13.82 3.34
N ALA A 170 -5.03 -14.51 3.36
CA ALA A 170 -4.94 -15.90 2.92
C ALA A 170 -5.75 -16.83 3.84
N LEU A 171 -5.68 -16.62 5.16
CA LEU A 171 -6.50 -17.35 6.13
C LEU A 171 -8.00 -17.10 5.92
N TYR A 172 -8.39 -15.86 5.63
CA TYR A 172 -9.77 -15.52 5.33
C TYR A 172 -10.29 -16.27 4.11
N MET A 173 -9.51 -16.30 3.03
CA MET A 173 -9.89 -17.05 1.83
C MET A 173 -9.91 -18.57 2.05
N LEU A 174 -8.98 -19.08 2.87
CA LEU A 174 -9.02 -20.47 3.30
C LEU A 174 -10.29 -20.77 4.11
N GLY A 175 -10.69 -19.86 5.00
CA GLY A 175 -11.96 -19.94 5.73
C GLY A 175 -13.16 -20.02 4.80
N LYS A 176 -13.19 -19.19 3.73
CA LYS A 176 -14.23 -19.27 2.69
C LYS A 176 -14.26 -20.64 1.98
N ALA A 177 -13.10 -21.19 1.68
CA ALA A 177 -12.99 -22.52 1.09
C ALA A 177 -13.48 -23.65 2.05
N MET A 178 -13.55 -23.36 3.35
CA MET A 178 -14.11 -24.24 4.38
C MET A 178 -15.61 -23.94 4.68
N ASP A 179 -16.30 -23.21 3.81
CA ASP A 179 -17.67 -22.75 4.01
C ASP A 179 -17.88 -21.88 5.28
N LYS A 180 -16.83 -21.16 5.68
CA LYS A 180 -16.84 -20.21 6.78
C LYS A 180 -16.87 -18.79 6.22
N ASP A 181 -18.06 -18.29 5.90
CA ASP A 181 -18.23 -16.91 5.41
C ASP A 181 -18.22 -15.91 6.58
N THR A 182 -17.17 -15.97 7.39
CA THR A 182 -16.99 -15.06 8.51
C THR A 182 -15.53 -14.61 8.58
N PRO A 183 -15.26 -13.36 8.98
CA PRO A 183 -13.90 -12.90 9.18
C PRO A 183 -13.25 -13.46 10.47
N ASP A 184 -13.85 -14.44 11.14
CA ASP A 184 -13.22 -15.19 12.23
C ASP A 184 -12.20 -16.18 11.64
N LEU A 185 -10.93 -15.99 11.96
CA LEU A 185 -9.84 -16.81 11.44
C LEU A 185 -9.52 -18.04 12.30
N ALA A 186 -10.27 -18.32 13.36
CA ALA A 186 -9.98 -19.43 14.26
C ALA A 186 -9.96 -20.79 13.54
N ALA A 187 -10.98 -21.07 12.71
CA ALA A 187 -11.05 -22.33 11.96
C ALA A 187 -9.93 -22.50 10.92
N PRO A 188 -9.61 -21.53 10.06
CA PRO A 188 -8.48 -21.65 9.15
C PRO A 188 -7.12 -21.67 9.87
N ILE A 189 -6.93 -20.97 10.98
CA ILE A 189 -5.71 -21.07 11.81
C ILE A 189 -5.56 -22.49 12.36
N GLU A 190 -6.63 -23.10 12.89
CA GLU A 190 -6.63 -24.48 13.34
C GLU A 190 -6.26 -25.45 12.22
N ALA A 191 -6.84 -25.28 11.02
CA ALA A 191 -6.56 -26.14 9.87
C ALA A 191 -5.10 -26.04 9.40
N VAL A 192 -4.53 -24.83 9.36
CA VAL A 192 -3.11 -24.62 9.06
C VAL A 192 -2.24 -25.20 10.17
N GLY A 193 -2.61 -25.02 11.44
CA GLY A 193 -1.90 -25.58 12.59
C GLY A 193 -1.86 -27.10 12.58
N ALA A 194 -2.94 -27.76 12.15
CA ALA A 194 -2.99 -29.22 12.02
C ALA A 194 -2.04 -29.78 10.94
N LYS A 195 -1.60 -28.94 9.99
CA LYS A 195 -0.70 -29.28 8.89
C LYS A 195 0.66 -28.57 8.97
N LYS A 196 0.98 -27.92 10.09
CA LYS A 196 2.16 -27.07 10.23
C LYS A 196 3.49 -27.77 9.96
N ASP A 197 3.57 -29.05 10.36
CA ASP A 197 4.79 -29.86 10.21
C ASP A 197 4.97 -30.37 8.76
N ASP A 198 3.92 -30.34 7.96
CA ASP A 198 3.94 -30.67 6.53
C ASP A 198 4.30 -29.41 5.67
N ILE A 199 3.94 -28.20 6.10
CA ILE A 199 4.19 -26.95 5.36
C ILE A 199 5.68 -26.61 5.35
N VAL A 200 6.25 -26.39 4.16
CA VAL A 200 7.69 -26.14 3.98
C VAL A 200 8.17 -24.94 4.81
N THR A 201 7.43 -23.84 4.79
CA THR A 201 7.77 -22.66 5.58
C THR A 201 6.59 -21.70 5.75
N PHE A 202 6.61 -20.95 6.88
CA PHE A 202 5.74 -19.80 7.12
C PHE A 202 6.53 -18.51 6.84
N TYR A 203 6.41 -17.99 5.63
CA TYR A 203 7.23 -16.87 5.19
C TYR A 203 6.78 -15.53 5.77
N VAL A 204 7.74 -14.65 6.01
CA VAL A 204 7.51 -13.24 6.41
C VAL A 204 7.89 -12.24 5.31
N LYS A 205 8.69 -12.67 4.31
CA LYS A 205 9.10 -11.87 3.16
C LYS A 205 8.89 -12.65 1.87
N SER A 206 8.03 -12.15 0.99
CA SER A 206 7.73 -12.81 -0.30
C SER A 206 8.94 -12.94 -1.24
N SER A 207 9.99 -12.11 -1.05
CA SER A 207 11.23 -12.23 -1.83
C SER A 207 11.96 -13.56 -1.66
N GLN A 208 11.74 -14.28 -0.55
CA GLN A 208 12.31 -15.61 -0.32
C GLN A 208 11.67 -16.68 -1.22
N LEU A 209 10.41 -16.49 -1.60
CA LEU A 209 9.63 -17.50 -2.32
C LEU A 209 10.13 -17.73 -3.75
N VAL A 210 10.71 -16.71 -4.40
CA VAL A 210 11.28 -16.83 -5.74
C VAL A 210 12.41 -17.87 -5.76
N GLN A 211 13.29 -17.83 -4.75
CA GLN A 211 14.38 -18.78 -4.61
C GLN A 211 13.88 -20.20 -4.31
N LEU A 212 12.95 -20.32 -3.33
CA LEU A 212 12.35 -21.61 -2.97
C LEU A 212 11.63 -22.27 -4.18
N MET A 213 10.92 -21.46 -4.98
CA MET A 213 10.25 -21.93 -6.18
C MET A 213 11.27 -22.39 -7.25
N GLN A 214 12.37 -21.63 -7.44
CA GLN A 214 13.43 -21.97 -8.36
C GLN A 214 14.19 -23.24 -7.95
N GLN A 215 14.34 -23.48 -6.67
CA GLN A 215 14.98 -24.68 -6.11
C GLN A 215 14.03 -25.89 -6.05
N GLU A 216 12.78 -25.71 -6.50
CA GLU A 216 11.71 -26.71 -6.45
C GLU A 216 11.33 -27.17 -5.03
N GLU A 217 11.72 -26.41 -4.00
CA GLU A 217 11.35 -26.70 -2.60
C GLU A 217 9.87 -26.45 -2.34
N ILE A 218 9.29 -25.45 -3.05
CA ILE A 218 7.86 -25.20 -3.05
C ILE A 218 7.27 -25.20 -4.45
N TRP A 219 5.98 -25.56 -4.56
CA TRP A 219 5.22 -25.54 -5.82
C TRP A 219 4.09 -24.53 -5.80
N ALA A 220 3.68 -24.07 -4.60
CA ALA A 220 2.67 -23.04 -4.49
C ALA A 220 2.89 -22.14 -3.24
N ALA A 221 2.41 -20.88 -3.35
CA ALA A 221 2.35 -19.96 -2.22
C ALA A 221 1.29 -18.87 -2.46
N PRO A 222 0.50 -18.47 -1.45
CA PRO A 222 -0.24 -17.21 -1.48
C PRO A 222 0.71 -16.03 -1.56
N ILE A 223 0.50 -15.11 -2.50
CA ILE A 223 1.31 -13.88 -2.64
C ILE A 223 0.43 -12.69 -3.04
N GLY A 224 0.88 -11.48 -2.73
CA GLY A 224 0.34 -10.26 -3.31
C GLY A 224 0.79 -10.05 -4.76
N ARG A 225 -0.07 -9.49 -5.61
CA ARG A 225 0.24 -9.28 -7.05
C ARG A 225 1.48 -8.42 -7.28
N PHE A 226 1.80 -7.50 -6.38
CA PHE A 226 3.04 -6.71 -6.42
C PHE A 226 4.32 -7.55 -6.33
N SER A 227 4.23 -8.81 -5.87
CA SER A 227 5.35 -9.75 -5.81
C SER A 227 5.41 -10.68 -7.04
N TRP A 228 4.50 -10.55 -8.02
CA TRP A 228 4.39 -11.47 -9.14
C TRP A 228 5.49 -11.31 -10.20
N ALA A 229 5.90 -10.09 -10.53
CA ALA A 229 6.84 -9.82 -11.60
C ALA A 229 8.18 -10.60 -11.52
N PRO A 230 8.80 -10.83 -10.35
CA PRO A 230 9.98 -11.69 -10.25
C PRO A 230 9.72 -13.15 -10.63
N PHE A 231 8.52 -13.69 -10.39
CA PHE A 231 8.17 -15.07 -10.75
C PHE A 231 8.03 -15.25 -12.26
N THR A 232 7.55 -14.23 -12.99
CA THR A 232 7.44 -14.32 -14.47
C THR A 232 8.79 -14.40 -15.18
N LYS A 233 9.89 -14.12 -14.47
CA LYS A 233 11.25 -14.21 -15.00
C LYS A 233 11.90 -15.58 -14.78
N LEU A 234 11.25 -16.47 -14.04
CA LEU A 234 11.71 -17.83 -13.84
C LEU A 234 11.37 -18.66 -15.09
N ASP A 235 12.29 -19.52 -15.49
CA ASP A 235 12.04 -20.51 -16.55
C ASP A 235 11.28 -21.73 -15.98
N LEU A 236 10.09 -21.46 -15.46
CA LEU A 236 9.20 -22.44 -14.82
C LEU A 236 7.76 -22.21 -15.29
N PRO A 237 6.96 -23.28 -15.47
CA PRO A 237 5.56 -23.18 -15.85
C PRO A 237 4.70 -22.71 -14.65
N LEU A 238 4.72 -21.40 -14.40
CA LEU A 238 4.01 -20.78 -13.29
C LEU A 238 2.70 -20.15 -13.75
N ALA A 239 1.69 -20.21 -12.89
CA ALA A 239 0.44 -19.50 -13.07
C ALA A 239 0.01 -18.75 -11.81
N TRP A 240 -0.82 -17.73 -12.01
CA TRP A 240 -1.58 -17.04 -10.99
C TRP A 240 -2.95 -17.69 -10.89
N ALA A 241 -3.29 -18.26 -9.75
CA ALA A 241 -4.55 -18.96 -9.57
C ALA A 241 -5.76 -18.01 -9.58
N THR A 242 -6.86 -18.51 -10.09
CA THR A 242 -8.19 -17.92 -10.00
C THR A 242 -9.13 -18.87 -9.25
N PRO A 243 -8.97 -19.01 -7.92
CA PRO A 243 -9.76 -19.95 -7.13
C PRO A 243 -11.27 -19.63 -7.20
N LYS A 244 -12.10 -20.63 -7.04
CA LYS A 244 -13.58 -20.48 -7.09
C LYS A 244 -14.14 -19.54 -6.00
N GLU A 245 -13.45 -19.41 -4.87
CA GLU A 245 -13.78 -18.47 -3.81
C GLU A 245 -13.41 -17.01 -4.16
N GLY A 246 -12.70 -16.81 -5.27
CA GLY A 246 -12.17 -15.52 -5.69
C GLY A 246 -10.78 -15.20 -5.13
N GLN A 247 -10.41 -13.93 -5.26
CA GLN A 247 -9.16 -13.38 -4.77
C GLN A 247 -9.44 -12.40 -3.64
N THR A 248 -8.48 -12.25 -2.75
CA THR A 248 -8.48 -11.20 -1.74
C THR A 248 -7.48 -10.10 -2.11
N GLY A 249 -7.16 -9.22 -1.19
CA GLY A 249 -6.17 -8.18 -1.43
C GLY A 249 -6.11 -7.14 -0.33
N GLY A 250 -5.55 -6.02 -0.70
CA GLY A 250 -5.41 -4.86 0.18
C GLY A 250 -5.24 -3.58 -0.60
N MET A 251 -5.18 -2.49 0.14
CA MET A 251 -5.01 -1.14 -0.37
C MET A 251 -4.12 -0.35 0.57
N ASN A 252 -3.20 0.43 -0.01
CA ASN A 252 -2.57 1.52 0.72
C ASN A 252 -3.34 2.81 0.47
N VAL A 253 -3.42 3.64 1.49
CA VAL A 253 -4.20 4.86 1.46
C VAL A 253 -3.36 6.06 1.85
N LEU A 254 -3.65 7.20 1.26
CA LEU A 254 -3.13 8.51 1.61
C LEU A 254 -3.96 9.07 2.76
N VAL A 255 -3.27 9.62 3.76
CA VAL A 255 -3.87 10.29 4.92
C VAL A 255 -3.15 11.59 5.21
N VAL A 256 -3.89 12.58 5.74
CA VAL A 256 -3.34 13.88 6.16
C VAL A 256 -3.35 13.95 7.68
N PRO A 257 -2.17 14.04 8.34
CA PRO A 257 -2.08 14.21 9.78
C PRO A 257 -2.81 15.47 10.25
N LYS A 258 -3.60 15.33 11.32
CA LYS A 258 -4.38 16.42 11.91
C LYS A 258 -3.47 17.49 12.46
N GLY A 259 -3.69 18.73 12.05
CA GLY A 259 -2.92 19.90 12.53
C GLY A 259 -1.61 20.14 11.78
N THR A 260 -1.36 19.49 10.64
CA THR A 260 -0.28 19.89 9.73
C THR A 260 -0.45 21.34 9.28
N LYS A 261 0.66 22.04 9.13
CA LYS A 261 0.68 23.43 8.65
C LYS A 261 0.71 23.52 7.13
N ASN A 262 0.90 22.39 6.45
CA ASN A 262 1.08 22.27 4.99
C ASN A 262 -0.10 21.56 4.32
N GLU A 263 -1.32 21.61 4.88
CA GLU A 263 -2.50 20.89 4.40
C GLU A 263 -2.75 21.11 2.90
N ASP A 264 -2.76 22.37 2.44
CA ASP A 264 -3.00 22.66 1.02
C ASP A 264 -1.97 22.03 0.10
N LEU A 265 -0.70 22.00 0.50
CA LEU A 265 0.36 21.38 -0.27
C LEU A 265 0.27 19.84 -0.22
N ALA A 266 -0.14 19.28 0.92
CA ALA A 266 -0.39 17.85 1.08
C ALA A 266 -1.54 17.38 0.17
N LEU A 267 -2.64 18.14 0.10
CA LEU A 267 -3.77 17.84 -0.79
C LEU A 267 -3.40 18.01 -2.27
N GLN A 268 -2.58 18.99 -2.63
CA GLN A 268 -2.04 19.13 -3.98
C GLN A 268 -1.16 17.95 -4.38
N PHE A 269 -0.32 17.44 -3.45
CA PHE A 269 0.50 16.26 -3.67
C PHE A 269 -0.36 14.99 -3.81
N MET A 270 -1.39 14.84 -2.97
CA MET A 270 -2.37 13.76 -3.05
C MET A 270 -3.05 13.76 -4.42
N ASP A 271 -3.59 14.90 -4.87
CA ASP A 271 -4.23 15.02 -6.19
C ASP A 271 -3.26 14.68 -7.33
N PHE A 272 -2.02 15.13 -7.23
CA PHE A 272 -0.99 14.85 -8.23
C PHE A 272 -0.69 13.34 -8.30
N TRP A 273 -0.51 12.65 -7.17
CA TRP A 273 -0.23 11.21 -7.16
C TRP A 273 -1.41 10.38 -7.70
N LEU A 274 -2.64 10.83 -7.47
CA LEU A 274 -3.86 10.19 -7.96
C LEU A 274 -4.17 10.49 -9.43
N SER A 275 -3.40 11.37 -10.08
CA SER A 275 -3.62 11.72 -11.48
C SER A 275 -3.43 10.51 -12.41
N THR A 276 -4.14 10.51 -13.54
CA THR A 276 -4.06 9.45 -14.55
C THR A 276 -2.63 9.25 -15.05
N ASP A 277 -1.89 10.34 -15.25
CA ASP A 277 -0.52 10.29 -15.80
C ASP A 277 0.46 9.64 -14.81
N VAL A 278 0.43 10.03 -13.54
CA VAL A 278 1.31 9.48 -12.51
C VAL A 278 1.00 8.02 -12.25
N GLN A 279 -0.28 7.69 -12.08
CA GLN A 279 -0.69 6.30 -11.82
C GLN A 279 -0.41 5.38 -13.03
N LYS A 280 -0.54 5.92 -14.25
CA LYS A 280 -0.13 5.18 -15.45
C LYS A 280 1.37 4.94 -15.49
N ALA A 281 2.19 5.95 -15.21
CA ALA A 281 3.64 5.82 -15.22
C ALA A 281 4.14 4.78 -14.20
N LEU A 282 3.55 4.75 -13.01
CA LEU A 282 3.85 3.74 -11.98
C LEU A 282 3.39 2.34 -12.40
N ALA A 283 2.22 2.22 -13.02
CA ALA A 283 1.70 0.95 -13.53
C ALA A 283 2.56 0.39 -14.67
N ASP A 284 2.96 1.23 -15.63
CA ASP A 284 3.82 0.83 -16.77
C ASP A 284 5.21 0.31 -16.30
N LYS A 285 5.68 0.76 -15.13
CA LYS A 285 6.91 0.27 -14.49
C LYS A 285 6.68 -0.92 -13.55
N LEU A 286 5.44 -1.41 -13.44
CA LEU A 286 5.03 -2.48 -12.53
C LEU A 286 5.31 -2.17 -11.04
N VAL A 287 5.36 -0.89 -10.68
CA VAL A 287 5.59 -0.43 -9.31
C VAL A 287 4.32 -0.52 -8.48
N ASP A 288 3.22 0.05 -9.00
CA ASP A 288 1.93 0.08 -8.31
C ASP A 288 0.78 -0.29 -9.26
N SER A 289 -0.26 -0.89 -8.70
CA SER A 289 -1.53 -1.08 -9.41
C SER A 289 -2.41 0.13 -9.19
N PRO A 290 -2.93 0.76 -10.26
CA PRO A 290 -3.63 2.04 -10.16
C PRO A 290 -4.99 1.90 -9.48
N THR A 291 -5.34 2.88 -8.65
CA THR A 291 -6.70 3.08 -8.15
C THR A 291 -7.55 3.96 -9.10
N ASN A 292 -6.90 4.69 -9.99
CA ASN A 292 -7.55 5.54 -10.99
C ASN A 292 -8.05 4.69 -12.17
N LYS A 293 -9.36 4.58 -12.34
CA LYS A 293 -10.02 3.76 -13.37
C LYS A 293 -9.86 4.28 -14.81
N GLU A 294 -9.41 5.54 -14.97
CA GLU A 294 -9.12 6.10 -16.29
C GLU A 294 -7.76 5.69 -16.84
N VAL A 295 -6.88 5.12 -16.01
CA VAL A 295 -5.58 4.61 -16.44
C VAL A 295 -5.78 3.50 -17.49
N LYS A 296 -5.05 3.61 -18.60
CA LYS A 296 -5.01 2.57 -19.65
C LYS A 296 -3.58 2.07 -19.79
N VAL A 297 -3.41 0.78 -19.64
CA VAL A 297 -2.13 0.08 -19.77
C VAL A 297 -2.18 -0.95 -20.89
N SER A 298 -1.01 -1.44 -21.34
CA SER A 298 -0.94 -2.56 -22.27
C SER A 298 -1.45 -3.86 -21.63
N GLU A 299 -1.80 -4.84 -22.46
CA GLU A 299 -2.18 -6.17 -21.98
C GLU A 299 -1.06 -6.83 -21.15
N GLU A 300 0.19 -6.67 -21.59
CA GLU A 300 1.36 -7.16 -20.86
C GLU A 300 1.42 -6.58 -19.43
N VAL A 301 1.25 -5.27 -19.30
CA VAL A 301 1.22 -4.62 -17.97
C VAL A 301 0.01 -5.08 -17.17
N ALA A 302 -1.19 -5.11 -17.76
CA ALA A 302 -2.42 -5.55 -17.10
C ALA A 302 -2.29 -6.97 -16.53
N ASN A 303 -1.60 -7.87 -17.25
CA ASN A 303 -1.34 -9.24 -16.80
C ASN A 303 -0.34 -9.35 -15.64
N ASN A 304 0.33 -8.26 -15.27
CA ASN A 304 1.34 -8.25 -14.20
C ASN A 304 0.92 -7.46 -12.95
N ILE A 305 -0.16 -6.70 -13.01
CA ILE A 305 -0.67 -5.87 -11.92
C ILE A 305 -2.12 -6.24 -11.57
N THR A 306 -2.67 -5.65 -10.54
CA THR A 306 -4.11 -5.71 -10.23
C THR A 306 -4.80 -4.62 -11.04
N TYR A 307 -5.54 -5.01 -12.08
CA TYR A 307 -6.06 -4.05 -13.05
C TYR A 307 -7.44 -4.43 -13.58
N GLY A 308 -8.24 -3.41 -13.84
CA GLY A 308 -9.56 -3.54 -14.43
C GLY A 308 -10.69 -3.59 -13.39
N GLU A 309 -11.83 -3.00 -13.77
CA GLU A 309 -12.98 -2.80 -12.87
C GLU A 309 -13.54 -4.11 -12.34
N GLU A 310 -13.64 -5.13 -13.17
CA GLU A 310 -14.13 -6.46 -12.79
C GLU A 310 -13.20 -7.12 -11.76
N THR A 311 -11.86 -7.02 -11.96
CA THR A 311 -10.89 -7.55 -11.02
C THR A 311 -11.02 -6.84 -9.67
N VAL A 312 -11.09 -5.50 -9.67
CA VAL A 312 -11.18 -4.72 -8.44
C VAL A 312 -12.49 -4.98 -7.69
N LYS A 313 -13.63 -5.07 -8.39
CA LYS A 313 -14.92 -5.39 -7.79
C LYS A 313 -15.00 -6.81 -7.22
N SER A 314 -14.24 -7.74 -7.78
CA SER A 314 -14.23 -9.14 -7.33
C SER A 314 -13.37 -9.39 -6.10
N LEU A 315 -12.56 -8.42 -5.64
CA LEU A 315 -11.70 -8.59 -4.48
C LEU A 315 -12.51 -8.76 -3.19
N GLN A 316 -12.19 -9.81 -2.46
CA GLN A 316 -12.78 -10.15 -1.16
C GLN A 316 -11.92 -9.54 -0.04
N LEU A 317 -12.12 -8.26 0.27
CA LEU A 317 -11.32 -7.58 1.29
C LEU A 317 -11.87 -7.85 2.69
N ILE A 318 -10.96 -8.05 3.66
CA ILE A 318 -11.34 -8.04 5.07
C ILE A 318 -11.61 -6.59 5.46
N PRO A 319 -12.78 -6.26 6.05
CA PRO A 319 -13.06 -4.90 6.52
C PRO A 319 -11.99 -4.43 7.53
N SER A 320 -11.52 -3.19 7.41
CA SER A 320 -10.45 -2.64 8.25
C SER A 320 -10.75 -2.76 9.74
N ALA A 321 -12.01 -2.54 10.15
CA ALA A 321 -12.43 -2.68 11.55
C ALA A 321 -12.24 -4.10 12.06
N VAL A 322 -12.59 -5.09 11.26
CA VAL A 322 -12.41 -6.51 11.61
C VAL A 322 -10.94 -6.86 11.75
N SER A 323 -10.10 -6.42 10.80
CA SER A 323 -8.65 -6.63 10.87
C SER A 323 -8.03 -5.98 12.10
N LEU A 324 -8.44 -4.73 12.40
CA LEU A 324 -7.91 -3.97 13.54
C LEU A 324 -8.34 -4.57 14.88
N ASP A 325 -9.63 -4.89 15.01
CA ASP A 325 -10.22 -5.33 16.29
C ASP A 325 -9.86 -6.77 16.65
N ASN A 326 -9.40 -7.58 15.68
CA ASN A 326 -9.04 -8.98 15.90
C ASN A 326 -7.55 -9.29 15.76
N ARG A 327 -6.70 -8.32 15.45
CA ARG A 327 -5.26 -8.54 15.22
C ARG A 327 -4.58 -9.34 16.34
N ASP A 328 -4.77 -8.91 17.59
CA ASP A 328 -4.13 -9.54 18.76
C ASP A 328 -4.69 -10.95 19.03
N LYS A 329 -5.99 -11.13 18.82
CA LYS A 329 -6.66 -12.44 18.92
C LYS A 329 -6.06 -13.39 17.88
N TRP A 330 -5.99 -13.00 16.61
CA TRP A 330 -5.45 -13.84 15.54
C TRP A 330 -3.98 -14.17 15.76
N LEU A 331 -3.18 -13.21 16.23
CA LEU A 331 -1.79 -13.46 16.58
C LEU A 331 -1.64 -14.47 17.71
N SER A 332 -2.46 -14.33 18.77
CA SER A 332 -2.47 -15.27 19.91
C SER A 332 -2.87 -16.67 19.48
N GLU A 333 -3.92 -16.81 18.68
CA GLU A 333 -4.39 -18.10 18.16
C GLU A 333 -3.35 -18.75 17.24
N TRP A 334 -2.72 -17.94 16.35
CA TRP A 334 -1.64 -18.39 15.48
C TRP A 334 -0.46 -18.95 16.30
N ASN A 335 0.03 -18.19 17.27
CA ASN A 335 1.15 -18.61 18.12
C ASN A 335 0.84 -19.89 18.89
N ALA A 336 -0.40 -20.07 19.33
CA ALA A 336 -0.83 -21.27 20.04
C ALA A 336 -0.93 -22.53 19.14
N LYS A 337 -1.28 -22.38 17.86
CA LYS A 337 -1.58 -23.49 16.95
C LYS A 337 -0.45 -23.77 15.95
N VAL A 338 0.13 -22.74 15.41
CA VAL A 338 1.16 -22.83 14.36
C VAL A 338 2.56 -22.65 14.94
N GLY A 339 2.72 -21.73 15.87
CA GLY A 339 4.00 -21.36 16.47
C GLY A 339 4.64 -20.15 15.79
N GLN A 340 5.85 -19.82 16.19
CA GLN A 340 6.64 -18.69 15.65
C GLN A 340 7.33 -19.09 14.36
#